data_fae389d6f2c51aaed60b8c8b54694ee4
#
_entry.id   fae389d6f2c51aaed60b8c8b54694ee4
#
_cell.length_a   1.000
_cell.length_b   1.000
_cell.length_c   1.000
_cell.angle_alpha   90.00
_cell.angle_beta   90.00
_cell.angle_gamma   90.00
#
_symmetry.space_group_name_H-M   'P 1'
#
loop_
_entity.id
_entity.type
_entity.pdbx_description
1 polymer ?
#
loop_
_entity_poly.entity_id
_entity_poly.type
_entity_poly.pdbx_seq_one_letter_code
_entity_poly.pdbx_strand_id
1 'polypeptide(L)'
;KRNAFLMKSSYDLSPDVTMNTVVMFSQLEGDSRFAGTPITAPFPVIPAGSPNHPLIAYGYDCVNEADGCGAATLLLRSVPNGFRDNTVTENITDVRVGFEGVADMMGGMEWELNVQSTVNDIDNQTINLVNKTLLQAGLDAGTVDPWGINSTLDEVAAQMLAFNHTGLYQADLKTTMADLIVKFDVGELAGGAIGMVLGAEYSHSAFDQLNDPESNAFLIAGSAGGDNISAERHRKSAFFEIGLPFTEQFKVSMAGRYDEYSTKGVGSNFSPSVNFEYRPASWVLLRGTYGEGFRAPAFDELFGNRSESFPSGI
;
A
#
# COMPACT_ATOMS: atom_id res chain seq x y z
N LYS A 1 4.65 11.09 -14.77
CA LYS A 1 3.82 12.26 -15.10
C LYS A 1 2.77 12.44 -14.02
N ARG A 2 2.45 13.69 -13.65
CA ARG A 2 1.47 13.97 -12.61
C ARG A 2 0.52 15.07 -13.07
N ASN A 3 -0.77 14.84 -12.90
CA ASN A 3 -1.84 15.83 -13.07
C ASN A 3 -2.56 15.96 -11.73
N ALA A 4 -2.92 17.18 -11.33
CA ALA A 4 -3.69 17.38 -10.11
C ALA A 4 -4.64 18.56 -10.30
N PHE A 5 -5.80 18.44 -9.69
CA PHE A 5 -6.83 19.48 -9.60
C PHE A 5 -7.27 19.60 -8.13
N LEU A 6 -7.37 20.82 -7.65
CA LEU A 6 -7.89 21.13 -6.32
C LEU A 6 -8.87 22.29 -6.43
N MET A 7 -10.08 22.08 -5.92
CA MET A 7 -11.09 23.12 -5.74
C MET A 7 -11.45 23.21 -4.25
N LYS A 8 -11.53 24.43 -3.74
CA LYS A 8 -12.04 24.73 -2.41
C LYS A 8 -13.14 25.78 -2.54
N SER A 9 -14.23 25.62 -1.81
CA SER A 9 -15.32 26.55 -1.74
C SER A 9 -15.75 26.71 -0.29
N SER A 10 -16.09 27.93 0.10
CA SER A 10 -16.69 28.26 1.39
C SER A 10 -17.93 29.12 1.11
N TYR A 11 -19.02 28.81 1.78
CA TYR A 11 -20.28 29.51 1.62
C TYR A 11 -21.00 29.66 2.95
N ASP A 12 -21.30 30.89 3.33
CA ASP A 12 -22.03 31.20 4.55
C ASP A 12 -23.54 30.94 4.35
N LEU A 13 -24.03 29.88 5.04
CA LEU A 13 -25.46 29.50 5.04
C LEU A 13 -26.27 30.42 5.93
N SER A 14 -25.66 30.90 7.01
CA SER A 14 -26.22 31.87 7.95
C SER A 14 -25.07 32.64 8.61
N PRO A 15 -25.32 33.65 9.45
CA PRO A 15 -24.27 34.35 10.19
C PRO A 15 -23.40 33.40 11.09
N ASP A 16 -23.97 32.29 11.51
CA ASP A 16 -23.37 31.37 12.47
C ASP A 16 -22.99 30.02 11.87
N VAL A 17 -23.21 29.77 10.56
CA VAL A 17 -22.96 28.50 9.91
C VAL A 17 -22.35 28.70 8.53
N THR A 18 -21.17 28.10 8.33
CA THR A 18 -20.44 28.07 7.07
C THR A 18 -20.34 26.64 6.53
N MET A 19 -20.59 26.47 5.24
CA MET A 19 -20.35 25.22 4.52
C MET A 19 -19.03 25.33 3.75
N ASN A 20 -18.18 24.31 3.93
CA ASN A 20 -16.91 24.17 3.23
C ASN A 20 -16.93 22.94 2.32
N THR A 21 -16.45 23.09 1.09
CA THR A 21 -16.32 21.97 0.15
C THR A 21 -14.89 21.91 -0.38
N VAL A 22 -14.33 20.71 -0.41
CA VAL A 22 -13.04 20.44 -1.04
C VAL A 22 -13.21 19.30 -2.02
N VAL A 23 -12.75 19.50 -3.25
CA VAL A 23 -12.67 18.46 -4.27
C VAL A 23 -11.25 18.41 -4.76
N MET A 24 -10.63 17.24 -4.67
CA MET A 24 -9.30 16.98 -5.17
C MET A 24 -9.31 15.78 -6.11
N PHE A 25 -8.61 15.92 -7.21
CA PHE A 25 -8.28 14.83 -8.11
C PHE A 25 -6.77 14.85 -8.35
N SER A 26 -6.13 13.69 -8.30
CA SER A 26 -4.70 13.53 -8.62
C SER A 26 -4.52 12.27 -9.43
N GLN A 27 -3.80 12.36 -10.54
CA GLN A 27 -3.34 11.23 -11.34
C GLN A 27 -1.83 11.22 -11.36
N LEU A 28 -1.25 10.09 -11.02
CA LEU A 28 0.17 9.79 -11.16
C LEU A 28 0.34 8.69 -12.20
N GLU A 29 1.24 8.89 -13.15
CA GLU A 29 1.66 7.90 -14.12
C GLU A 29 3.18 7.78 -14.04
N GLY A 30 3.66 6.59 -13.77
CA GLY A 30 5.08 6.28 -13.63
C GLY A 30 5.48 5.11 -14.50
N ASP A 31 6.56 5.30 -15.27
CA ASP A 31 7.15 4.24 -16.08
C ASP A 31 8.54 3.89 -15.54
N SER A 32 8.81 2.61 -15.44
CA SER A 32 10.09 2.09 -14.96
C SER A 32 10.55 0.96 -15.89
N ARG A 33 11.84 0.92 -16.19
CA ARG A 33 12.45 -0.14 -17.00
C ARG A 33 13.45 -0.92 -16.18
N PHE A 34 13.27 -2.23 -16.16
CA PHE A 34 14.17 -3.17 -15.49
C PHE A 34 14.84 -4.08 -16.51
N ALA A 35 15.97 -4.69 -16.12
CA ALA A 35 16.61 -5.74 -16.90
C ALA A 35 15.64 -6.89 -17.19
N GLY A 36 15.92 -7.69 -18.21
CA GLY A 36 15.14 -8.89 -18.56
C GLY A 36 14.82 -9.76 -17.35
N THR A 37 13.73 -10.50 -17.44
CA THR A 37 13.23 -11.34 -16.32
C THR A 37 14.33 -12.26 -15.79
N PRO A 38 14.60 -12.27 -14.46
CA PRO A 38 15.53 -13.21 -13.87
C PRO A 38 14.86 -14.59 -13.79
N ILE A 39 15.50 -15.58 -14.38
CA ILE A 39 15.15 -16.98 -14.22
C ILE A 39 16.18 -17.56 -13.26
N THR A 40 15.73 -18.10 -12.11
CA THR A 40 16.58 -18.48 -10.97
C THR A 40 16.20 -19.82 -10.38
N ALA A 41 17.17 -20.47 -9.72
CA ALA A 41 16.93 -21.71 -8.96
C ALA A 41 15.74 -21.57 -7.96
N PRO A 42 15.09 -22.69 -7.60
CA PRO A 42 15.40 -24.07 -8.02
C PRO A 42 14.75 -24.48 -9.34
N PHE A 43 13.98 -23.60 -9.94
CA PHE A 43 13.15 -23.89 -11.11
C PHE A 43 13.11 -22.68 -12.06
N PRO A 44 13.20 -22.81 -13.43
CA PRO A 44 13.18 -24.07 -14.22
C PRO A 44 14.52 -24.80 -14.30
N VAL A 45 14.46 -26.06 -14.74
CA VAL A 45 15.63 -26.93 -14.96
C VAL A 45 15.60 -27.56 -16.34
N ILE A 46 16.78 -27.79 -16.93
CA ILE A 46 16.96 -28.57 -18.16
C ILE A 46 17.09 -30.04 -17.75
N PRO A 47 16.25 -30.96 -18.26
CA PRO A 47 16.31 -32.37 -17.92
C PRO A 47 17.66 -33.04 -18.32
N ALA A 48 18.01 -34.10 -17.65
CA ALA A 48 19.22 -34.89 -17.89
C ALA A 48 19.39 -35.34 -19.34
N GLY A 49 18.34 -35.92 -19.93
CA GLY A 49 18.32 -36.41 -21.31
C GLY A 49 17.99 -35.36 -22.39
N SER A 50 17.99 -34.07 -22.04
CA SER A 50 17.62 -33.01 -22.97
C SER A 50 18.61 -32.89 -24.13
N PRO A 51 18.14 -32.79 -25.41
CA PRO A 51 19.01 -32.49 -26.55
C PRO A 51 19.64 -31.10 -26.47
N ASN A 52 19.13 -30.23 -25.63
CA ASN A 52 19.61 -28.86 -25.42
C ASN A 52 20.38 -28.72 -24.09
N HIS A 53 20.92 -29.84 -23.54
CA HIS A 53 21.67 -29.82 -22.30
C HIS A 53 23.02 -29.07 -22.47
N PRO A 54 23.36 -28.10 -21.59
CA PRO A 54 24.53 -27.23 -21.81
C PRO A 54 25.87 -27.96 -21.90
N LEU A 55 26.04 -29.15 -21.28
CA LEU A 55 27.28 -29.93 -21.34
C LEU A 55 27.54 -30.53 -22.73
N ILE A 56 26.53 -30.62 -23.61
CA ILE A 56 26.70 -31.08 -25.00
C ILE A 56 27.68 -30.15 -25.75
N ALA A 57 27.67 -28.85 -25.49
CA ALA A 57 28.63 -27.91 -26.06
C ALA A 57 30.08 -28.20 -25.69
N TYR A 58 30.32 -28.99 -24.65
CA TYR A 58 31.62 -29.42 -24.18
C TYR A 58 31.96 -30.89 -24.56
N GLY A 59 31.14 -31.50 -25.42
CA GLY A 59 31.36 -32.84 -25.96
C GLY A 59 30.83 -34.01 -25.11
N TYR A 60 29.97 -33.72 -24.10
CA TYR A 60 29.34 -34.78 -23.29
C TYR A 60 28.12 -35.35 -24.01
N ASP A 61 27.94 -36.68 -23.97
CA ASP A 61 26.75 -37.37 -24.46
C ASP A 61 25.64 -37.39 -23.38
N CYS A 62 24.94 -36.28 -23.23
CA CYS A 62 23.85 -36.16 -22.27
C CYS A 62 22.55 -36.76 -22.80
N VAL A 63 22.38 -36.89 -24.11
CA VAL A 63 21.13 -37.39 -24.74
C VAL A 63 20.94 -38.89 -24.48
N ASN A 64 22.04 -39.67 -24.60
CA ASN A 64 22.00 -41.09 -24.32
C ASN A 64 22.40 -41.44 -22.88
N GLU A 65 22.55 -40.40 -22.04
CA GLU A 65 22.99 -40.52 -20.64
C GLU A 65 24.33 -41.27 -20.44
N ALA A 66 25.13 -41.43 -21.52
CA ALA A 66 26.38 -42.15 -21.47
C ALA A 66 27.43 -41.53 -20.53
N ASP A 67 27.41 -40.20 -20.40
CA ASP A 67 28.30 -39.43 -19.55
C ASP A 67 27.67 -39.04 -18.20
N GLY A 68 26.48 -39.55 -17.89
CA GLY A 68 25.81 -39.36 -16.61
C GLY A 68 25.44 -37.88 -16.31
N CYS A 69 25.10 -37.12 -17.32
CA CYS A 69 24.65 -35.74 -17.15
C CYS A 69 23.41 -35.65 -16.25
N GLY A 70 23.52 -34.95 -15.14
CA GLY A 70 22.37 -34.63 -14.28
C GLY A 70 21.52 -33.48 -14.84
N ALA A 71 20.35 -33.24 -14.25
CA ALA A 71 19.56 -32.07 -14.61
C ALA A 71 20.31 -30.76 -14.33
N ALA A 72 20.24 -29.79 -15.23
CA ALA A 72 20.94 -28.52 -15.12
C ALA A 72 19.95 -27.38 -14.74
N THR A 73 20.25 -26.66 -13.66
CA THR A 73 19.44 -25.49 -13.26
C THR A 73 19.63 -24.35 -14.24
N LEU A 74 18.54 -23.77 -14.72
CA LEU A 74 18.55 -22.62 -15.61
C LEU A 74 18.69 -21.33 -14.81
N LEU A 75 19.85 -20.69 -14.90
CA LEU A 75 20.16 -19.40 -14.28
C LEU A 75 20.52 -18.38 -15.36
N LEU A 76 19.59 -17.47 -15.71
CA LEU A 76 19.84 -16.43 -16.70
C LEU A 76 18.95 -15.21 -16.51
N ARG A 77 19.35 -14.11 -17.17
CA ARG A 77 18.44 -13.00 -17.49
C ARG A 77 17.84 -13.24 -18.86
N SER A 78 16.53 -13.26 -18.94
CA SER A 78 15.85 -13.53 -20.20
C SER A 78 15.88 -12.30 -21.12
N VAL A 79 17.07 -12.05 -21.72
CA VAL A 79 17.30 -10.95 -22.65
C VAL A 79 16.42 -11.04 -23.89
N PRO A 80 16.18 -12.24 -24.47
CA PRO A 80 15.31 -12.38 -25.66
C PRO A 80 13.88 -11.91 -25.42
N ASN A 81 13.36 -12.00 -24.19
CA ASN A 81 12.02 -11.53 -23.84
C ASN A 81 11.93 -10.00 -23.76
N GLY A 82 13.05 -9.29 -23.77
CA GLY A 82 13.13 -7.84 -23.67
C GLY A 82 13.26 -7.34 -22.23
N PHE A 83 13.27 -6.02 -22.11
CA PHE A 83 13.24 -5.36 -20.79
C PHE A 83 11.87 -5.51 -20.16
N ARG A 84 11.83 -5.63 -18.83
CA ARG A 84 10.58 -5.54 -18.08
C ARG A 84 10.21 -4.07 -17.94
N ASP A 85 9.27 -3.62 -18.75
CA ASP A 85 8.72 -2.28 -18.60
C ASP A 85 7.50 -2.36 -17.68
N ASN A 86 7.54 -1.54 -16.64
CA ASN A 86 6.49 -1.44 -15.65
C ASN A 86 5.86 -0.06 -15.73
N THR A 87 4.55 -0.03 -15.92
CA THR A 87 3.74 1.18 -15.91
C THR A 87 2.79 1.13 -14.73
N VAL A 88 2.81 2.18 -13.91
CA VAL A 88 1.89 2.36 -12.79
C VAL A 88 1.05 3.60 -13.05
N THR A 89 -0.26 3.45 -12.96
CA THR A 89 -1.20 4.57 -12.93
C THR A 89 -1.93 4.56 -11.59
N GLU A 90 -1.88 5.68 -10.88
CA GLU A 90 -2.60 5.89 -9.63
C GLU A 90 -3.52 7.09 -9.78
N ASN A 91 -4.81 6.90 -9.46
CA ASN A 91 -5.82 7.95 -9.45
C ASN A 91 -6.36 8.11 -8.03
N ILE A 92 -6.31 9.33 -7.52
CA ILE A 92 -6.89 9.67 -6.22
C ILE A 92 -7.98 10.69 -6.45
N THR A 93 -9.19 10.39 -5.99
CA THR A 93 -10.31 11.32 -5.91
C THR A 93 -10.70 11.50 -4.45
N ASP A 94 -10.74 12.74 -3.99
CA ASP A 94 -11.14 13.10 -2.64
C ASP A 94 -12.20 14.18 -2.69
N VAL A 95 -13.31 13.95 -2.01
CA VAL A 95 -14.42 14.92 -1.88
C VAL A 95 -14.78 15.03 -0.41
N ARG A 96 -14.74 16.26 0.11
CA ARG A 96 -15.16 16.59 1.47
C ARG A 96 -16.20 17.70 1.45
N VAL A 97 -17.24 17.51 2.22
CA VAL A 97 -18.22 18.55 2.56
C VAL A 97 -18.22 18.70 4.07
N GLY A 98 -17.99 19.90 4.54
CA GLY A 98 -17.95 20.25 5.95
C GLY A 98 -18.92 21.37 6.27
N PHE A 99 -19.42 21.36 7.48
CA PHE A 99 -20.18 22.45 8.08
C PHE A 99 -19.51 22.83 9.38
N GLU A 100 -19.34 24.10 9.61
CA GLU A 100 -18.81 24.63 10.86
C GLU A 100 -19.67 25.77 11.35
N GLY A 101 -19.71 25.95 12.64
CA GLY A 101 -20.51 27.05 13.20
C GLY A 101 -20.30 27.24 14.68
N VAL A 102 -21.02 28.25 15.20
CA VAL A 102 -21.07 28.58 16.63
C VAL A 102 -22.49 28.43 17.12
N ALA A 103 -22.67 27.71 18.23
CA ALA A 103 -23.94 27.61 18.92
C ALA A 103 -23.89 28.45 20.20
N ASP A 104 -24.98 29.20 20.49
CA ASP A 104 -25.08 29.99 21.71
C ASP A 104 -25.39 29.10 22.95
N MET A 105 -24.48 28.17 23.20
CA MET A 105 -24.49 27.21 24.29
C MET A 105 -23.10 27.17 24.92
N MET A 106 -23.01 26.89 26.21
CA MET A 106 -21.74 26.68 26.94
C MET A 106 -20.71 27.82 26.72
N GLY A 107 -21.16 29.07 26.61
CA GLY A 107 -20.28 30.22 26.39
C GLY A 107 -19.81 30.44 24.94
N GLY A 108 -20.55 29.87 23.97
CA GLY A 108 -20.18 29.92 22.53
C GLY A 108 -19.49 28.62 22.10
N MET A 109 -20.26 27.54 21.95
CA MET A 109 -19.73 26.24 21.49
C MET A 109 -19.46 26.29 20.00
N GLU A 110 -18.20 26.09 19.61
CA GLU A 110 -17.82 25.86 18.20
C GLU A 110 -18.06 24.38 17.84
N TRP A 111 -18.56 24.14 16.63
CA TRP A 111 -18.78 22.80 16.13
C TRP A 111 -18.38 22.66 14.66
N GLU A 112 -17.88 21.46 14.31
CA GLU A 112 -17.52 21.08 12.95
C GLU A 112 -18.10 19.70 12.65
N LEU A 113 -18.80 19.55 11.51
CA LEU A 113 -19.31 18.29 10.96
C LEU A 113 -18.74 18.10 9.58
N ASN A 114 -18.01 17.02 9.34
CA ASN A 114 -17.43 16.71 8.03
C ASN A 114 -17.93 15.36 7.52
N VAL A 115 -18.11 15.27 6.21
CA VAL A 115 -18.27 14.00 5.48
C VAL A 115 -17.26 14.00 4.33
N GLN A 116 -16.47 12.95 4.23
CA GLN A 116 -15.42 12.79 3.24
C GLN A 116 -15.53 11.45 2.56
N SER A 117 -15.27 11.40 1.25
CA SER A 117 -15.09 10.18 0.49
C SER A 117 -13.80 10.27 -0.31
N THR A 118 -12.90 9.30 -0.10
CA THR A 118 -11.64 9.17 -0.83
C THR A 118 -11.67 7.85 -1.59
N VAL A 119 -11.32 7.88 -2.87
CA VAL A 119 -11.11 6.70 -3.72
C VAL A 119 -9.69 6.77 -4.24
N ASN A 120 -8.95 5.69 -4.07
CA ASN A 120 -7.59 5.51 -4.62
C ASN A 120 -7.57 4.25 -5.46
N ASP A 121 -7.39 4.40 -6.79
CA ASP A 121 -7.33 3.32 -7.76
C ASP A 121 -5.90 3.21 -8.28
N ILE A 122 -5.32 2.00 -8.25
CA ILE A 122 -3.98 1.70 -8.72
C ILE A 122 -4.07 0.60 -9.78
N ASP A 123 -3.55 0.92 -10.96
CA ASP A 123 -3.28 -0.04 -12.04
C ASP A 123 -1.77 -0.17 -12.23
N ASN A 124 -1.25 -1.38 -12.15
CA ASN A 124 0.15 -1.68 -12.37
C ASN A 124 0.29 -2.79 -13.41
N GLN A 125 0.97 -2.51 -14.50
CA GLN A 125 1.24 -3.44 -15.58
C GLN A 125 2.74 -3.64 -15.75
N THR A 126 3.17 -4.90 -15.78
CA THR A 126 4.57 -5.24 -16.11
C THR A 126 4.60 -6.18 -17.31
N ILE A 127 5.17 -5.73 -18.40
CA ILE A 127 5.34 -6.54 -19.63
C ILE A 127 6.67 -7.31 -19.62
N ASN A 128 6.77 -8.30 -20.51
CA ASN A 128 7.98 -9.12 -20.73
C ASN A 128 8.41 -9.91 -19.50
N LEU A 129 7.46 -10.30 -18.66
CA LEU A 129 7.64 -11.34 -17.66
C LEU A 129 7.67 -12.71 -18.34
N VAL A 130 8.15 -13.74 -17.64
CA VAL A 130 8.24 -15.11 -18.17
C VAL A 130 7.40 -16.06 -17.33
N ASN A 131 6.49 -16.81 -17.97
CA ASN A 131 5.78 -17.90 -17.31
C ASN A 131 6.74 -19.09 -17.14
N LYS A 132 7.19 -19.30 -15.91
CA LYS A 132 8.19 -20.33 -15.57
C LYS A 132 7.67 -21.77 -15.77
N THR A 133 6.36 -21.98 -15.61
CA THR A 133 5.76 -23.30 -15.79
C THR A 133 5.67 -23.69 -17.26
N LEU A 134 5.28 -22.75 -18.13
CA LEU A 134 5.29 -22.98 -19.57
C LEU A 134 6.71 -23.13 -20.10
N LEU A 135 7.66 -22.37 -19.60
CA LEU A 135 9.08 -22.51 -19.93
C LEU A 135 9.60 -23.90 -19.53
N GLN A 136 9.27 -24.39 -18.32
CA GLN A 136 9.65 -25.75 -17.91
C GLN A 136 9.08 -26.82 -18.84
N ALA A 137 7.80 -26.70 -19.20
CA ALA A 137 7.19 -27.65 -20.12
C ALA A 137 7.90 -27.68 -21.50
N GLY A 138 8.34 -26.51 -21.98
CA GLY A 138 9.15 -26.41 -23.21
C GLY A 138 10.55 -27.05 -23.06
N LEU A 139 11.18 -26.87 -21.91
CA LEU A 139 12.47 -27.52 -21.59
C LEU A 139 12.35 -29.04 -21.51
N ASP A 140 11.29 -29.54 -20.87
CA ASP A 140 11.00 -30.97 -20.75
C ASP A 140 10.71 -31.61 -22.10
N ALA A 141 10.04 -30.89 -22.99
CA ALA A 141 9.77 -31.32 -24.36
C ALA A 141 11.00 -31.21 -25.29
N GLY A 142 12.08 -30.58 -24.85
CA GLY A 142 13.25 -30.30 -25.68
C GLY A 142 13.04 -29.30 -26.80
N THR A 143 11.93 -28.52 -26.74
CA THR A 143 11.59 -27.51 -27.76
C THR A 143 12.19 -26.14 -27.49
N VAL A 144 12.85 -25.98 -26.34
CA VAL A 144 13.50 -24.72 -25.93
C VAL A 144 14.99 -24.96 -25.73
N ASP A 145 15.77 -24.14 -26.40
CA ASP A 145 17.25 -24.16 -26.34
C ASP A 145 17.78 -22.80 -25.82
N PRO A 146 17.71 -22.55 -24.52
CA PRO A 146 18.02 -21.24 -23.95
C PRO A 146 19.49 -20.83 -24.07
N TRP A 147 20.37 -21.79 -24.40
CA TRP A 147 21.81 -21.58 -24.56
C TRP A 147 22.26 -21.53 -26.02
N GLY A 148 21.35 -21.82 -26.98
CA GLY A 148 21.71 -21.89 -28.40
C GLY A 148 22.65 -23.03 -28.73
N ILE A 149 22.45 -24.21 -28.12
CA ILE A 149 23.28 -25.40 -28.39
C ILE A 149 23.03 -25.91 -29.82
N ASN A 150 21.74 -25.96 -30.20
CA ASN A 150 21.27 -26.42 -31.51
C ASN A 150 20.50 -25.35 -32.28
N SER A 151 20.33 -24.17 -31.72
CA SER A 151 19.52 -23.08 -32.27
C SER A 151 20.36 -21.82 -32.52
N THR A 152 20.00 -21.05 -33.53
CA THR A 152 20.52 -19.70 -33.75
C THR A 152 19.97 -18.74 -32.67
N LEU A 153 20.61 -17.57 -32.54
CA LEU A 153 20.13 -16.55 -31.58
C LEU A 153 18.71 -16.07 -31.88
N ASP A 154 18.33 -15.99 -33.16
CA ASP A 154 16.98 -15.57 -33.59
C ASP A 154 15.93 -16.66 -33.22
N GLU A 155 16.30 -17.95 -33.36
CA GLU A 155 15.45 -19.07 -32.95
C GLU A 155 15.30 -19.12 -31.47
N VAL A 156 16.38 -18.94 -30.68
CA VAL A 156 16.32 -18.81 -29.21
C VAL A 156 15.38 -17.68 -28.81
N ALA A 157 15.50 -16.51 -29.47
CA ALA A 157 14.63 -15.38 -29.19
C ALA A 157 13.15 -15.73 -29.47
N ALA A 158 12.85 -16.35 -30.60
CA ALA A 158 11.49 -16.75 -30.94
C ALA A 158 10.92 -17.79 -29.95
N GLN A 159 11.73 -18.76 -29.53
CA GLN A 159 11.34 -19.76 -28.55
C GLN A 159 11.04 -19.13 -27.18
N MET A 160 11.90 -18.22 -26.70
CA MET A 160 11.73 -17.55 -25.42
C MET A 160 10.54 -16.59 -25.38
N LEU A 161 10.26 -15.88 -26.49
CA LEU A 161 9.10 -14.99 -26.61
C LEU A 161 7.75 -15.72 -26.46
N ALA A 162 7.69 -17.03 -26.78
CA ALA A 162 6.48 -17.82 -26.58
C ALA A 162 6.03 -17.92 -25.12
N PHE A 163 6.91 -17.61 -24.15
CA PHE A 163 6.64 -17.67 -22.72
C PHE A 163 6.45 -16.30 -22.09
N ASN A 164 6.38 -15.23 -22.92
CA ASN A 164 6.11 -13.90 -22.42
C ASN A 164 4.77 -13.81 -21.72
N HIS A 165 4.77 -13.10 -20.62
CA HIS A 165 3.59 -12.79 -19.85
C HIS A 165 3.53 -11.29 -19.52
N THR A 166 2.31 -10.77 -19.44
CA THR A 166 2.02 -9.44 -18.94
C THR A 166 1.36 -9.56 -17.58
N GLY A 167 2.10 -9.22 -16.54
CA GLY A 167 1.57 -9.20 -15.17
C GLY A 167 0.69 -7.96 -14.97
N LEU A 168 -0.48 -8.17 -14.37
CA LEU A 168 -1.43 -7.13 -14.00
C LEU A 168 -1.68 -7.18 -12.50
N TYR A 169 -1.61 -5.99 -11.88
CA TYR A 169 -1.98 -5.77 -10.49
C TYR A 169 -2.90 -4.56 -10.42
N GLN A 170 -4.05 -4.71 -9.78
CA GLN A 170 -5.02 -3.66 -9.55
C GLN A 170 -5.34 -3.60 -8.07
N ALA A 171 -5.46 -2.39 -7.52
CA ALA A 171 -5.88 -2.19 -6.15
C ALA A 171 -6.77 -0.96 -6.03
N ASP A 172 -7.91 -1.15 -5.39
CA ASP A 172 -8.89 -0.11 -5.13
C ASP A 172 -9.07 0.04 -3.62
N LEU A 173 -8.88 1.25 -3.11
CA LEU A 173 -9.16 1.60 -1.72
C LEU A 173 -10.18 2.73 -1.69
N LYS A 174 -11.38 2.43 -1.21
CA LYS A 174 -12.42 3.43 -0.98
C LYS A 174 -12.61 3.64 0.51
N THR A 175 -12.53 4.89 0.97
CA THR A 175 -12.80 5.26 2.35
C THR A 175 -13.86 6.35 2.39
N THR A 176 -14.91 6.13 3.17
CA THR A 176 -15.91 7.14 3.51
C THR A 176 -15.85 7.39 5.01
N MET A 177 -15.81 8.66 5.40
CA MET A 177 -15.68 9.07 6.79
C MET A 177 -16.69 10.18 7.10
N ALA A 178 -17.22 10.18 8.32
CA ALA A 178 -17.96 11.29 8.89
C ALA A 178 -17.42 11.55 10.30
N ASP A 179 -17.22 12.82 10.63
CA ASP A 179 -16.76 13.24 11.95
C ASP A 179 -17.55 14.45 12.45
N LEU A 180 -17.71 14.51 13.77
CA LEU A 180 -18.25 15.63 14.50
C LEU A 180 -17.27 16.02 15.59
N ILE A 181 -16.93 17.30 15.65
CA ILE A 181 -16.06 17.88 16.66
C ILE A 181 -16.79 19.05 17.32
N VAL A 182 -16.74 19.13 18.64
CA VAL A 182 -17.25 20.27 19.40
C VAL A 182 -16.17 20.79 20.34
N LYS A 183 -16.07 22.13 20.45
CA LYS A 183 -15.09 22.86 21.27
C LYS A 183 -15.84 23.87 22.13
N PHE A 184 -15.56 23.88 23.42
CA PHE A 184 -16.21 24.80 24.37
C PHE A 184 -15.38 24.93 25.65
N ASP A 185 -15.67 25.94 26.43
CA ASP A 185 -15.04 26.16 27.74
C ASP A 185 -15.91 25.59 28.85
N VAL A 186 -15.31 24.88 29.82
CA VAL A 186 -16.02 24.24 30.94
C VAL A 186 -15.79 24.94 32.28
N GLY A 187 -15.02 26.02 32.30
CA GLY A 187 -14.71 26.79 33.51
C GLY A 187 -13.42 27.57 33.38
N GLU A 188 -12.92 28.09 34.48
CA GLU A 188 -11.67 28.88 34.52
C GLU A 188 -10.75 28.40 35.62
N LEU A 189 -9.45 28.49 35.37
CA LEU A 189 -8.35 28.38 36.35
C LEU A 189 -7.58 29.68 36.40
N ALA A 190 -6.61 29.77 37.30
CA ALA A 190 -5.78 30.99 37.45
C ALA A 190 -5.02 31.39 36.17
N GLY A 191 -4.80 30.47 35.26
CA GLY A 191 -4.14 30.71 33.97
C GLY A 191 -5.07 30.93 32.77
N GLY A 192 -6.42 30.93 32.97
CA GLY A 192 -7.42 31.17 31.93
C GLY A 192 -8.50 30.10 31.83
N ALA A 193 -9.25 30.11 30.73
CA ALA A 193 -10.35 29.18 30.49
C ALA A 193 -9.87 27.72 30.33
N ILE A 194 -10.67 26.79 30.85
CA ILE A 194 -10.50 25.35 30.66
C ILE A 194 -11.17 24.96 29.35
N GLY A 195 -10.39 24.81 28.28
CA GLY A 195 -10.90 24.39 26.98
C GLY A 195 -11.14 22.88 26.90
N MET A 196 -12.28 22.49 26.36
CA MET A 196 -12.67 21.10 26.10
C MET A 196 -12.94 20.87 24.63
N VAL A 197 -12.40 19.79 24.07
CA VAL A 197 -12.75 19.28 22.76
C VAL A 197 -13.33 17.88 22.93
N LEU A 198 -14.46 17.62 22.29
CA LEU A 198 -15.04 16.28 22.17
C LEU A 198 -15.24 15.98 20.69
N GLY A 199 -15.01 14.74 20.30
CA GLY A 199 -15.26 14.33 18.93
C GLY A 199 -15.67 12.88 18.80
N ALA A 200 -16.39 12.61 17.74
CA ALA A 200 -16.79 11.28 17.29
C ALA A 200 -16.53 11.13 15.81
N GLU A 201 -16.11 9.96 15.39
CA GLU A 201 -15.79 9.64 13.99
C GLU A 201 -16.31 8.26 13.65
N TYR A 202 -16.84 8.13 12.45
CA TYR A 202 -17.16 6.85 11.82
C TYR A 202 -16.49 6.79 10.46
N SER A 203 -15.80 5.69 10.17
CA SER A 203 -15.24 5.44 8.84
C SER A 203 -15.55 4.03 8.36
N HIS A 204 -15.76 3.92 7.05
CA HIS A 204 -15.87 2.67 6.32
C HIS A 204 -14.82 2.66 5.22
N SER A 205 -13.98 1.62 5.21
CA SER A 205 -12.97 1.39 4.18
C SER A 205 -13.23 0.05 3.51
N ALA A 206 -13.26 0.04 2.18
CA ALA A 206 -13.31 -1.16 1.34
C ALA A 206 -12.03 -1.23 0.52
N PHE A 207 -11.41 -2.39 0.49
CA PHE A 207 -10.16 -2.65 -0.21
C PHE A 207 -10.30 -3.89 -1.08
N ASP A 208 -10.07 -3.72 -2.38
CA ASP A 208 -10.02 -4.80 -3.36
C ASP A 208 -8.64 -4.81 -4.02
N GLN A 209 -8.00 -5.97 -4.07
CA GLN A 209 -6.72 -6.21 -4.72
C GLN A 209 -6.85 -7.42 -5.63
N LEU A 210 -6.47 -7.24 -6.89
CA LEU A 210 -6.52 -8.27 -7.91
C LEU A 210 -5.16 -8.40 -8.60
N ASN A 211 -4.70 -9.63 -8.74
CA ASN A 211 -3.59 -10.00 -9.61
C ASN A 211 -4.15 -10.78 -10.80
N ASP A 212 -3.44 -10.78 -11.93
CA ASP A 212 -3.77 -11.71 -13.01
C ASP A 212 -3.66 -13.18 -12.55
N PRO A 213 -4.36 -14.13 -13.21
CA PRO A 213 -4.43 -15.51 -12.76
C PRO A 213 -3.08 -16.21 -12.63
N GLU A 214 -2.15 -15.94 -13.55
CA GLU A 214 -0.82 -16.56 -13.55
C GLU A 214 0.07 -16.00 -12.43
N SER A 215 0.02 -14.70 -12.19
CA SER A 215 0.71 -14.06 -11.06
C SER A 215 0.12 -14.52 -9.73
N ASN A 216 -1.21 -14.61 -9.61
CA ASN A 216 -1.90 -15.14 -8.43
C ASN A 216 -1.52 -16.59 -8.15
N ALA A 217 -1.36 -17.41 -9.22
CA ALA A 217 -0.92 -18.80 -9.11
C ALA A 217 0.59 -18.98 -8.94
N PHE A 218 1.38 -17.90 -8.84
CA PHE A 218 2.84 -17.90 -8.69
C PHE A 218 3.58 -18.59 -9.85
N LEU A 219 3.03 -18.51 -11.06
CA LEU A 219 3.60 -19.12 -12.25
C LEU A 219 4.63 -18.24 -12.97
N ILE A 220 4.80 -16.98 -12.54
CA ILE A 220 5.62 -15.98 -13.21
C ILE A 220 6.99 -15.89 -12.56
N ALA A 221 8.05 -15.95 -13.39
CA ALA A 221 9.42 -15.74 -12.94
C ALA A 221 9.69 -14.24 -12.74
N GLY A 222 10.43 -13.91 -11.66
CA GLY A 222 10.89 -12.55 -11.40
C GLY A 222 9.79 -11.54 -11.08
N SER A 223 8.62 -12.03 -10.70
CA SER A 223 7.50 -11.23 -10.19
C SER A 223 7.12 -11.74 -8.81
N ALA A 224 6.78 -10.83 -7.91
CA ALA A 224 6.17 -11.19 -6.64
C ALA A 224 4.68 -11.43 -6.89
N GLY A 225 4.28 -12.69 -6.96
CA GLY A 225 2.87 -13.06 -6.97
C GLY A 225 2.22 -12.73 -5.63
N GLY A 226 0.91 -12.61 -5.60
CA GLY A 226 0.14 -12.33 -4.40
C GLY A 226 -1.29 -12.84 -4.49
N ASP A 227 -1.93 -12.97 -3.33
CA ASP A 227 -3.34 -13.35 -3.25
C ASP A 227 -4.23 -12.17 -3.66
N ASN A 228 -5.39 -12.48 -4.22
CA ASN A 228 -6.45 -11.50 -4.38
C ASN A 228 -7.09 -11.26 -3.01
N ILE A 229 -7.36 -10.00 -2.69
CA ILE A 229 -7.94 -9.58 -1.42
C ILE A 229 -9.21 -8.79 -1.72
N SER A 230 -10.29 -9.09 -1.00
CA SER A 230 -11.47 -8.25 -0.92
C SER A 230 -11.89 -8.18 0.54
N ALA A 231 -11.83 -6.99 1.11
CA ALA A 231 -12.04 -6.81 2.54
C ALA A 231 -12.62 -5.44 2.86
N GLU A 232 -13.39 -5.40 3.95
CA GLU A 232 -14.01 -4.18 4.46
C GLU A 232 -13.67 -3.98 5.93
N ARG A 233 -13.64 -2.71 6.34
CA ARG A 233 -13.44 -2.31 7.73
C ARG A 233 -14.30 -1.13 8.07
N HIS A 234 -15.04 -1.25 9.17
CA HIS A 234 -15.65 -0.11 9.84
C HIS A 234 -14.82 0.26 11.06
N ARG A 235 -14.67 1.56 11.30
CA ARG A 235 -14.07 2.09 12.51
C ARG A 235 -15.03 3.10 13.13
N LYS A 236 -15.25 2.97 14.43
CA LYS A 236 -15.94 3.95 15.27
C LYS A 236 -14.93 4.50 16.26
N SER A 237 -14.90 5.81 16.39
CA SER A 237 -13.96 6.47 17.28
C SER A 237 -14.67 7.54 18.12
N ALA A 238 -14.21 7.69 19.34
CA ALA A 238 -14.55 8.82 20.20
C ALA A 238 -13.27 9.38 20.81
N PHE A 239 -13.16 10.70 20.91
CA PHE A 239 -11.98 11.33 21.48
C PHE A 239 -12.35 12.58 22.28
N PHE A 240 -11.47 12.92 23.18
CA PHE A 240 -11.54 14.15 23.95
C PHE A 240 -10.15 14.77 24.11
N GLU A 241 -10.14 16.07 24.31
CA GLU A 241 -8.98 16.82 24.76
C GLU A 241 -9.43 17.85 25.80
N ILE A 242 -8.68 18.02 26.88
CA ILE A 242 -8.90 19.04 27.89
C ILE A 242 -7.60 19.81 28.12
N GLY A 243 -7.69 21.14 28.03
CA GLY A 243 -6.62 22.05 28.34
C GLY A 243 -6.83 22.69 29.71
N LEU A 244 -5.85 22.50 30.61
CA LEU A 244 -5.88 22.93 32.00
C LEU A 244 -4.81 23.99 32.23
N PRO A 245 -5.10 25.30 32.10
CA PRO A 245 -4.16 26.37 32.38
C PRO A 245 -4.14 26.65 33.89
N PHE A 246 -3.40 25.85 34.66
CA PHE A 246 -3.33 25.97 36.12
C PHE A 246 -2.86 27.36 36.58
N THR A 247 -1.87 27.91 35.87
CA THR A 247 -1.40 29.29 36.01
C THR A 247 -1.01 29.82 34.63
N GLU A 248 -0.74 31.13 34.52
CA GLU A 248 -0.17 31.73 33.28
C GLU A 248 1.12 31.02 32.83
N GLN A 249 1.89 30.49 33.78
CA GLN A 249 3.20 29.86 33.53
C GLN A 249 3.12 28.34 33.39
N PHE A 250 2.08 27.68 33.91
CA PHE A 250 1.96 26.21 33.91
C PHE A 250 0.64 25.74 33.34
N LYS A 251 0.73 24.99 32.25
CA LYS A 251 -0.40 24.40 31.53
C LYS A 251 -0.20 22.91 31.37
N VAL A 252 -1.29 22.16 31.45
CA VAL A 252 -1.34 20.74 31.15
C VAL A 252 -2.45 20.51 30.13
N SER A 253 -2.23 19.67 29.14
CA SER A 253 -3.32 19.11 28.32
C SER A 253 -3.34 17.61 28.41
N MET A 254 -4.55 17.05 28.42
CA MET A 254 -4.79 15.61 28.41
C MET A 254 -5.72 15.29 27.27
N ALA A 255 -5.41 14.24 26.52
CA ALA A 255 -6.27 13.75 25.46
C ALA A 255 -6.39 12.23 25.52
N GLY A 256 -7.47 11.72 25.01
CA GLY A 256 -7.69 10.30 24.86
C GLY A 256 -8.54 10.00 23.64
N ARG A 257 -8.18 8.94 22.93
CA ARG A 257 -8.93 8.44 21.78
C ARG A 257 -9.22 6.97 21.97
N TYR A 258 -10.49 6.60 21.82
CA TYR A 258 -10.93 5.22 21.74
C TYR A 258 -11.34 4.89 20.32
N ASP A 259 -10.78 3.82 19.77
CA ASP A 259 -11.09 3.29 18.44
C ASP A 259 -11.60 1.86 18.56
N GLU A 260 -12.69 1.53 17.85
CA GLU A 260 -13.28 0.21 17.71
C GLU A 260 -13.35 -0.18 16.25
N TYR A 261 -12.81 -1.35 15.91
CA TYR A 261 -12.72 -1.87 14.55
C TYR A 261 -13.61 -3.10 14.38
N SER A 262 -14.36 -3.17 13.26
CA SER A 262 -15.19 -4.34 12.91
C SER A 262 -14.37 -5.57 12.51
N THR A 263 -13.11 -5.38 12.10
CA THR A 263 -12.26 -6.46 11.61
C THR A 263 -11.85 -7.39 12.74
N LYS A 264 -12.14 -8.69 12.54
CA LYS A 264 -11.76 -9.73 13.52
C LYS A 264 -10.24 -9.73 13.76
N GLY A 265 -9.86 -9.74 15.03
CA GLY A 265 -8.45 -9.76 15.44
C GLY A 265 -7.83 -8.37 15.67
N VAL A 266 -8.49 -7.29 15.25
CA VAL A 266 -8.05 -5.92 15.55
C VAL A 266 -8.61 -5.42 16.87
N GLY A 267 -9.93 -5.57 17.07
CA GLY A 267 -10.61 -5.21 18.33
C GLY A 267 -10.71 -3.70 18.54
N SER A 268 -10.46 -3.28 19.76
CA SER A 268 -10.51 -1.87 20.16
C SER A 268 -9.22 -1.45 20.87
N ASN A 269 -8.94 -0.16 20.84
CA ASN A 269 -7.79 0.43 21.49
C ASN A 269 -8.13 1.79 22.11
N PHE A 270 -7.49 2.10 23.24
CA PHE A 270 -7.51 3.43 23.84
C PHE A 270 -6.10 4.01 23.83
N SER A 271 -5.95 5.20 23.27
CA SER A 271 -4.66 5.91 23.13
C SER A 271 -4.69 7.19 23.98
N PRO A 272 -4.13 7.19 25.18
CA PRO A 272 -4.02 8.39 26.01
C PRO A 272 -2.82 9.24 25.65
N SER A 273 -2.90 10.55 25.90
CA SER A 273 -1.74 11.44 25.93
C SER A 273 -1.86 12.52 26.99
N VAL A 274 -0.70 12.95 27.50
CA VAL A 274 -0.59 14.04 28.46
C VAL A 274 0.58 14.92 28.04
N ASN A 275 0.35 16.22 28.01
CA ASN A 275 1.37 17.22 27.72
C ASN A 275 1.44 18.25 28.84
N PHE A 276 2.62 18.76 29.11
CA PHE A 276 2.78 19.92 29.97
C PHE A 276 3.65 20.97 29.33
N GLU A 277 3.37 22.22 29.70
CA GLU A 277 4.17 23.40 29.37
C GLU A 277 4.42 24.19 30.65
N TYR A 278 5.70 24.54 30.91
CA TYR A 278 6.07 25.35 32.05
C TYR A 278 7.04 26.46 31.64
N ARG A 279 6.66 27.72 31.91
CA ARG A 279 7.44 28.94 31.65
C ARG A 279 7.85 29.63 32.95
N PRO A 280 8.89 29.14 33.65
CA PRO A 280 9.33 29.76 34.89
C PRO A 280 9.86 31.22 34.71
N ALA A 281 10.31 31.56 33.51
CA ALA A 281 10.78 32.88 33.14
C ALA A 281 10.48 33.12 31.65
N SER A 282 10.46 34.38 31.21
CA SER A 282 10.15 34.77 29.83
C SER A 282 11.11 34.18 28.78
N TRP A 283 12.32 33.81 29.17
CA TRP A 283 13.37 33.24 28.34
C TRP A 283 13.51 31.72 28.46
N VAL A 284 12.70 31.03 29.32
CA VAL A 284 12.72 29.55 29.51
C VAL A 284 11.38 28.99 29.26
N LEU A 285 11.30 27.93 28.41
CA LEU A 285 10.15 27.08 28.20
C LEU A 285 10.56 25.64 28.37
N LEU A 286 9.93 24.94 29.30
CA LEU A 286 10.01 23.49 29.47
C LEU A 286 8.74 22.84 28.96
N ARG A 287 8.88 21.79 28.14
CA ARG A 287 7.76 21.00 27.61
C ARG A 287 8.06 19.52 27.78
N GLY A 288 7.00 18.75 28.04
CA GLY A 288 7.08 17.30 28.05
C GLY A 288 5.78 16.70 27.53
N THR A 289 5.89 15.54 26.89
CA THR A 289 4.77 14.80 26.33
C THR A 289 4.95 13.33 26.65
N TYR A 290 3.88 12.70 27.11
CA TYR A 290 3.74 11.26 27.15
C TYR A 290 2.49 10.87 26.38
N GLY A 291 2.56 9.82 25.55
CA GLY A 291 1.41 9.33 24.80
C GLY A 291 1.63 7.91 24.31
N GLU A 292 0.54 7.18 24.17
CA GLU A 292 0.49 5.87 23.59
C GLU A 292 -0.17 5.95 22.21
N GLY A 293 0.44 5.29 21.21
CA GLY A 293 -0.06 5.23 19.83
C GLY A 293 -0.49 3.83 19.45
N PHE A 294 -1.51 3.73 18.64
CA PHE A 294 -1.98 2.49 18.05
C PHE A 294 -2.10 2.62 16.53
N ARG A 295 -1.69 1.59 15.81
CA ARG A 295 -1.92 1.44 14.38
C ARG A 295 -2.63 0.11 14.12
N ALA A 296 -3.83 0.15 13.58
CA ALA A 296 -4.48 -1.05 13.09
C ALA A 296 -3.65 -1.65 11.93
N PRO A 297 -3.50 -2.98 11.85
CA PRO A 297 -2.85 -3.61 10.71
C PRO A 297 -3.52 -3.22 9.38
N ALA A 298 -2.74 -3.12 8.31
CA ALA A 298 -3.27 -2.87 6.97
C ALA A 298 -4.04 -4.08 6.43
N PHE A 299 -4.78 -3.93 5.32
CA PHE A 299 -5.59 -5.02 4.78
C PHE A 299 -4.72 -6.18 4.26
N ASP A 300 -3.59 -5.87 3.63
CA ASP A 300 -2.61 -6.85 3.16
C ASP A 300 -1.94 -7.61 4.31
N GLU A 301 -1.68 -6.93 5.44
CA GLU A 301 -1.14 -7.56 6.65
C GLU A 301 -2.12 -8.56 7.30
N LEU A 302 -3.44 -8.34 7.14
CA LEU A 302 -4.48 -9.18 7.74
C LEU A 302 -5.00 -10.29 6.82
N PHE A 303 -5.07 -10.03 5.54
CA PHE A 303 -5.75 -10.88 4.56
C PHE A 303 -4.82 -11.45 3.49
N GLY A 304 -3.60 -10.93 3.34
CA GLY A 304 -2.58 -11.51 2.47
C GLY A 304 -2.03 -12.79 3.10
N ASN A 305 -2.25 -13.95 2.44
CA ASN A 305 -1.83 -15.26 2.97
C ASN A 305 -0.48 -15.70 2.40
N ARG A 306 -0.14 -15.24 1.19
CA ARG A 306 1.06 -15.66 0.47
C ARG A 306 1.79 -14.45 -0.11
N SER A 307 3.09 -14.48 0.01
CA SER A 307 3.99 -13.55 -0.69
C SER A 307 5.22 -14.31 -1.17
N GLU A 308 5.70 -13.99 -2.37
CA GLU A 308 6.95 -14.51 -2.88
C GLU A 308 8.06 -13.47 -2.62
N SER A 309 9.18 -13.89 -2.05
CA SER A 309 10.33 -13.04 -1.86
C SER A 309 11.54 -13.62 -2.57
N PHE A 310 12.38 -12.76 -3.12
CA PHE A 310 13.64 -13.13 -3.78
C PHE A 310 14.80 -12.64 -2.91
N PRO A 311 15.18 -13.40 -1.85
CA PRO A 311 16.31 -12.99 -1.03
C PRO A 311 17.56 -12.97 -1.92
N SER A 312 18.30 -11.87 -1.90
CA SER A 312 19.64 -11.82 -2.49
C SER A 312 20.49 -12.82 -1.72
N GLY A 313 20.95 -13.87 -2.40
CA GLY A 313 21.92 -14.82 -1.84
C GLY A 313 23.16 -14.08 -1.34
N ILE A 314 23.65 -14.52 -0.18
CA ILE A 314 24.91 -14.08 0.41
C ILE A 314 26.05 -14.70 -0.38
#